data_ab28e9748ed56343e74d60ff4e835879
#
_entry.id   ab28e9748ed56343e74d60ff4e835879
#
_cell.length_a   1.000
_cell.length_b   1.000
_cell.length_c   1.000
_cell.angle_alpha   90.00
_cell.angle_beta   90.00
_cell.angle_gamma   90.00
#
_symmetry.space_group_name_H-M   'P 1'
#
loop_
_entity.id
_entity.type
_entity.pdbx_description
1 polymer ?
#
loop_
_entity_poly.entity_id
_entity_poly.type
_entity_poly.pdbx_seq_one_letter_code
_entity_poly.pdbx_strand_id
1 'polypeptide(L)'
;TVQGRVIDDEEIKEKYASRQPYGEWLDNNLTELKSIHIPNQRVPEYTYEERQRMQKAFGYTYDEMKQSILPMAKNGSEAIAAMGVDKPLPVLSKTNHPLFHYFKQLFAQVTNPPIDAIREEIVTSTTVYIGTEGNILEETPKNCNVLKVNNPILTNTDLLKIKNMKVDGFKVEVVPIVYYKNTSLERAIDRLFVEVDRAYRDGVNILILSDRGVDENHVPIPSLLAVSCLLYTSDAESH
;
A
#
# COMPACT_ATOMS: atom_id res chain seq x y z
N THR A 1 21.43 20.86 27.00
CA THR A 1 21.79 22.19 27.53
C THR A 1 21.05 22.59 28.80
N VAL A 2 20.07 21.84 29.27
CA VAL A 2 19.36 22.15 30.52
C VAL A 2 20.33 22.22 31.72
N GLN A 3 21.44 21.49 31.63
CA GLN A 3 22.51 21.50 32.65
C GLN A 3 23.76 22.26 32.18
N GLY A 4 23.71 23.00 31.08
CA GLY A 4 24.84 23.77 30.55
C GLY A 4 26.01 22.95 29.99
N ARG A 5 25.84 21.61 29.82
CA ARG A 5 26.85 20.69 29.29
C ARG A 5 26.57 20.37 27.82
N VAL A 6 27.60 20.32 26.99
CA VAL A 6 27.54 19.72 25.66
C VAL A 6 27.53 18.20 25.84
N ILE A 7 26.55 17.54 25.28
CA ILE A 7 26.39 16.08 25.34
C ILE A 7 26.92 15.53 24.01
N ASP A 8 27.75 14.51 24.06
CA ASP A 8 28.28 13.82 22.90
C ASP A 8 27.17 12.98 22.22
N ASP A 9 27.33 12.78 20.93
CA ASP A 9 26.38 12.02 20.10
C ASP A 9 26.28 10.56 20.55
N GLU A 10 27.40 9.94 20.93
CA GLU A 10 27.43 8.58 21.47
C GLU A 10 26.67 8.46 22.79
N GLU A 11 26.84 9.43 23.69
CA GLU A 11 26.10 9.47 24.97
C GLU A 11 24.60 9.59 24.77
N ILE A 12 24.19 10.39 23.77
CA ILE A 12 22.76 10.54 23.39
C ILE A 12 22.22 9.22 22.85
N LYS A 13 22.93 8.58 21.92
CA LYS A 13 22.53 7.31 21.32
C LYS A 13 22.40 6.21 22.36
N GLU A 14 23.40 6.05 23.21
CA GLU A 14 23.40 5.06 24.28
C GLU A 14 22.24 5.28 25.27
N LYS A 15 22.02 6.51 25.69
CA LYS A 15 20.92 6.88 26.59
C LYS A 15 19.55 6.52 26.04
N TYR A 16 19.30 6.76 24.75
CA TYR A 16 18.02 6.45 24.16
C TYR A 16 17.89 4.97 23.77
N ALA A 17 18.93 4.34 23.27
CA ALA A 17 18.91 2.94 22.93
C ALA A 17 18.77 2.00 24.12
N SER A 18 19.26 2.41 25.30
CA SER A 18 19.20 1.62 26.54
C SER A 18 17.94 1.86 27.39
N ARG A 19 17.03 2.74 26.98
CA ARG A 19 15.83 3.06 27.78
C ARG A 19 14.89 1.87 27.96
N GLN A 20 14.77 1.05 26.94
CA GLN A 20 13.92 -0.13 26.89
C GLN A 20 14.65 -1.26 26.15
N PRO A 21 14.27 -2.52 26.33
CA PRO A 21 14.86 -3.64 25.61
C PRO A 21 14.28 -3.76 24.18
N TYR A 22 14.49 -2.73 23.37
CA TYR A 22 13.91 -2.63 22.02
C TYR A 22 14.28 -3.80 21.11
N GLY A 23 15.51 -4.33 21.23
CA GLY A 23 15.96 -5.49 20.48
C GLY A 23 15.10 -6.72 20.76
N GLU A 24 14.87 -7.02 22.05
CA GLU A 24 14.02 -8.14 22.46
C GLU A 24 12.56 -7.95 22.01
N TRP A 25 12.07 -6.70 22.03
CA TRP A 25 10.73 -6.41 21.56
C TRP A 25 10.58 -6.68 20.07
N LEU A 26 11.56 -6.27 19.27
CA LEU A 26 11.57 -6.54 17.83
C LEU A 26 11.72 -8.03 17.53
N ASP A 27 12.64 -8.72 18.20
CA ASP A 27 12.87 -10.15 17.99
C ASP A 27 11.61 -11.00 18.29
N ASN A 28 10.83 -10.58 19.29
CA ASN A 28 9.64 -11.32 19.73
C ASN A 28 8.36 -10.96 18.98
N ASN A 29 8.25 -9.75 18.43
CA ASN A 29 6.97 -9.25 17.89
C ASN A 29 7.01 -8.91 16.38
N LEU A 30 8.18 -8.57 15.82
CA LEU A 30 8.28 -8.22 14.42
C LEU A 30 8.18 -9.46 13.53
N THR A 31 7.23 -9.47 12.63
CA THR A 31 7.06 -10.54 11.65
C THR A 31 7.58 -10.09 10.29
N GLU A 32 8.49 -10.85 9.68
CA GLU A 32 8.93 -10.59 8.31
C GLU A 32 8.10 -11.38 7.29
N LEU A 33 7.62 -10.73 6.23
CA LEU A 33 6.83 -11.38 5.17
C LEU A 33 7.54 -12.59 4.56
N LYS A 34 8.87 -12.54 4.43
CA LYS A 34 9.67 -13.64 3.88
C LYS A 34 9.63 -14.91 4.75
N SER A 35 9.42 -14.78 6.07
CA SER A 35 9.36 -15.91 7.01
C SER A 35 8.00 -16.61 7.03
N ILE A 36 6.95 -15.97 6.46
CA ILE A 36 5.61 -16.55 6.43
C ILE A 36 5.55 -17.69 5.42
N HIS A 37 4.96 -18.80 5.85
CA HIS A 37 4.80 -19.98 5.01
C HIS A 37 3.93 -19.69 3.77
N ILE A 38 4.35 -20.23 2.63
CA ILE A 38 3.60 -20.14 1.38
C ILE A 38 2.41 -21.11 1.45
N PRO A 39 1.15 -20.61 1.37
CA PRO A 39 -0.01 -21.47 1.37
C PRO A 39 -0.05 -22.34 0.10
N ASN A 40 -0.53 -23.56 0.23
CA ASN A 40 -0.70 -24.47 -0.91
C ASN A 40 -1.95 -24.07 -1.72
N GLN A 41 -1.89 -22.91 -2.35
CA GLN A 41 -2.93 -22.36 -3.22
C GLN A 41 -2.33 -21.97 -4.56
N ARG A 42 -3.04 -22.30 -5.64
CA ARG A 42 -2.63 -21.84 -6.97
C ARG A 42 -2.94 -20.35 -7.13
N VAL A 43 -1.97 -19.61 -7.65
CA VAL A 43 -2.22 -18.28 -8.18
C VAL A 43 -3.08 -18.41 -9.43
N PRO A 44 -4.18 -17.65 -9.57
CA PRO A 44 -4.98 -17.67 -10.79
C PRO A 44 -4.14 -17.29 -12.01
N GLU A 45 -4.18 -18.12 -13.03
CA GLU A 45 -3.58 -17.82 -14.32
C GLU A 45 -4.70 -17.35 -15.26
N TYR A 46 -4.45 -16.26 -15.96
CA TYR A 46 -5.39 -15.70 -16.92
C TYR A 46 -4.97 -16.05 -18.35
N THR A 47 -5.92 -16.38 -19.19
CA THR A 47 -5.69 -16.52 -20.62
C THR A 47 -5.28 -15.18 -21.24
N TYR A 48 -4.76 -15.22 -22.44
CA TYR A 48 -4.39 -13.98 -23.17
C TYR A 48 -5.60 -13.04 -23.35
N GLU A 49 -6.75 -13.60 -23.71
CA GLU A 49 -7.99 -12.85 -23.94
C GLU A 49 -8.55 -12.23 -22.65
N GLU A 50 -8.50 -12.97 -21.54
CA GLU A 50 -8.88 -12.45 -20.22
C GLU A 50 -7.97 -11.29 -19.80
N ARG A 51 -6.65 -11.45 -19.96
CA ARG A 51 -5.70 -10.36 -19.69
C ARG A 51 -5.98 -9.11 -20.53
N GLN A 52 -6.26 -9.26 -21.83
CA GLN A 52 -6.61 -8.11 -22.66
C GLN A 52 -7.90 -7.43 -22.21
N ARG A 53 -8.92 -8.19 -21.83
CA ARG A 53 -10.17 -7.63 -21.29
C ARG A 53 -9.93 -6.87 -20.00
N MET A 54 -9.13 -7.43 -19.09
CA MET A 54 -8.76 -6.76 -17.83
C MET A 54 -7.95 -5.48 -18.08
N GLN A 55 -6.96 -5.52 -18.96
CA GLN A 55 -6.19 -4.33 -19.32
C GLN A 55 -7.10 -3.19 -19.83
N LYS A 56 -8.08 -3.51 -20.67
CA LYS A 56 -9.06 -2.53 -21.13
C LYS A 56 -9.97 -2.02 -20.01
N ALA A 57 -10.43 -2.93 -19.14
CA ALA A 57 -11.30 -2.57 -18.00
C ALA A 57 -10.60 -1.62 -17.01
N PHE A 58 -9.30 -1.82 -16.80
CA PHE A 58 -8.47 -0.99 -15.92
C PHE A 58 -7.76 0.17 -16.62
N GLY A 59 -8.05 0.39 -17.91
CA GLY A 59 -7.56 1.56 -18.65
C GLY A 59 -6.11 1.51 -19.08
N TYR A 60 -5.46 0.34 -19.09
CA TYR A 60 -4.09 0.21 -19.61
C TYR A 60 -4.05 0.36 -21.12
N THR A 61 -3.20 1.27 -21.58
CA THR A 61 -2.95 1.50 -23.01
C THR A 61 -1.78 0.64 -23.51
N TYR A 62 -1.71 0.47 -24.84
CA TYR A 62 -0.56 -0.21 -25.47
C TYR A 62 0.76 0.50 -25.18
N ASP A 63 0.74 1.84 -25.19
CA ASP A 63 1.94 2.64 -24.90
C ASP A 63 2.43 2.44 -23.48
N GLU A 64 1.55 2.44 -22.48
CA GLU A 64 1.91 2.17 -21.10
C GLU A 64 2.49 0.77 -20.92
N MET A 65 1.87 -0.23 -21.56
CA MET A 65 2.39 -1.60 -21.53
C MET A 65 3.79 -1.69 -22.13
N LYS A 66 4.05 -1.00 -23.26
CA LYS A 66 5.31 -1.08 -24.00
C LYS A 66 6.41 -0.20 -23.39
N GLN A 67 6.06 1.02 -22.94
CA GLN A 67 7.05 2.01 -22.54
C GLN A 67 7.34 1.99 -21.03
N SER A 68 6.42 1.49 -20.22
CA SER A 68 6.57 1.45 -18.76
C SER A 68 6.67 0.04 -18.22
N ILE A 69 5.64 -0.78 -18.41
CA ILE A 69 5.54 -2.09 -17.77
C ILE A 69 6.54 -3.10 -18.35
N LEU A 70 6.68 -3.14 -19.68
CA LEU A 70 7.62 -4.06 -20.33
C LEU A 70 9.08 -3.82 -19.95
N PRO A 71 9.60 -2.56 -19.91
CA PRO A 71 10.94 -2.30 -19.41
C PRO A 71 11.14 -2.72 -17.96
N MET A 72 10.18 -2.43 -17.07
CA MET A 72 10.22 -2.88 -15.67
C MET A 72 10.30 -4.41 -15.57
N ALA A 73 9.48 -5.12 -16.34
CA ALA A 73 9.48 -6.58 -16.36
C ALA A 73 10.78 -7.19 -16.89
N LYS A 74 11.44 -6.53 -17.85
CA LYS A 74 12.70 -6.99 -18.45
C LYS A 74 13.93 -6.67 -17.62
N ASN A 75 13.98 -5.47 -17.07
CA ASN A 75 15.19 -4.93 -16.46
C ASN A 75 15.15 -4.97 -14.93
N GLY A 76 14.01 -5.23 -14.31
CA GLY A 76 13.82 -5.18 -12.85
C GLY A 76 14.04 -3.77 -12.28
N SER A 77 13.91 -2.73 -13.11
CA SER A 77 14.09 -1.33 -12.76
C SER A 77 12.98 -0.47 -13.38
N GLU A 78 12.73 0.67 -12.79
CA GLU A 78 11.76 1.61 -13.32
C GLU A 78 12.15 2.15 -14.70
N ALA A 79 11.17 2.33 -15.57
CA ALA A 79 11.40 2.92 -16.89
C ALA A 79 11.74 4.40 -16.76
N ILE A 80 12.68 4.88 -17.59
CA ILE A 80 12.99 6.32 -17.68
C ILE A 80 11.82 7.01 -18.38
N ALA A 81 11.09 7.86 -17.65
CA ALA A 81 9.94 8.60 -18.15
C ALA A 81 9.82 9.93 -17.42
N ALA A 82 9.02 10.85 -17.99
CA ALA A 82 8.60 12.05 -17.27
C ALA A 82 7.69 11.68 -16.10
N MET A 83 7.82 12.38 -14.97
CA MET A 83 6.97 12.20 -13.81
C MET A 83 5.58 12.79 -14.04
N GLY A 84 4.56 12.06 -13.59
CA GLY A 84 3.18 12.46 -13.69
C GLY A 84 2.59 12.34 -15.11
N VAL A 85 1.31 12.68 -15.24
CA VAL A 85 0.58 12.70 -16.52
C VAL A 85 0.37 14.14 -16.93
N ASP A 86 1.15 14.59 -17.90
CA ASP A 86 1.14 15.98 -18.40
C ASP A 86 0.32 16.15 -19.69
N LYS A 87 -0.30 15.08 -20.16
CA LYS A 87 -1.14 15.11 -21.35
C LYS A 87 -2.46 15.81 -21.07
N PRO A 88 -2.91 16.73 -21.96
CA PRO A 88 -4.26 17.29 -21.87
C PRO A 88 -5.30 16.18 -21.98
N LEU A 89 -6.30 16.20 -21.12
CA LEU A 89 -7.41 15.26 -21.22
C LEU A 89 -8.28 15.63 -22.43
N PRO A 90 -8.53 14.69 -23.36
CA PRO A 90 -9.34 14.96 -24.52
C PRO A 90 -10.82 15.04 -24.13
N VAL A 91 -11.35 16.26 -24.03
CA VAL A 91 -12.70 16.57 -23.52
C VAL A 91 -13.82 15.87 -24.32
N LEU A 92 -13.57 15.61 -25.61
CA LEU A 92 -14.53 14.96 -26.50
C LEU A 92 -14.32 13.45 -26.64
N SER A 93 -13.35 12.88 -25.93
CA SER A 93 -13.12 11.44 -25.96
C SER A 93 -14.25 10.69 -25.24
N LYS A 94 -14.63 9.57 -25.83
CA LYS A 94 -15.54 8.59 -25.20
C LYS A 94 -14.80 7.54 -24.38
N THR A 95 -13.46 7.61 -24.32
CA THR A 95 -12.62 6.69 -23.58
C THR A 95 -12.49 7.20 -22.13
N ASN A 96 -12.85 6.36 -21.18
CA ASN A 96 -12.62 6.65 -19.76
C ASN A 96 -11.14 6.50 -19.45
N HIS A 97 -10.61 7.45 -18.69
CA HIS A 97 -9.27 7.37 -18.12
C HIS A 97 -9.32 6.90 -16.68
N PRO A 98 -8.30 6.14 -16.21
CA PRO A 98 -8.14 5.84 -14.80
C PRO A 98 -8.12 7.11 -13.95
N LEU A 99 -8.66 7.05 -12.73
CA LEU A 99 -8.80 8.21 -11.86
C LEU A 99 -7.49 8.97 -11.66
N PHE A 100 -6.37 8.26 -11.51
CA PHE A 100 -5.05 8.88 -11.28
C PHE A 100 -4.55 9.73 -12.46
N HIS A 101 -5.07 9.57 -13.68
CA HIS A 101 -4.74 10.42 -14.83
C HIS A 101 -5.27 11.85 -14.70
N TYR A 102 -6.23 12.10 -13.82
CA TYR A 102 -6.78 13.45 -13.57
C TYR A 102 -5.93 14.26 -12.60
N PHE A 103 -4.97 13.64 -11.94
CA PHE A 103 -4.07 14.32 -10.99
C PHE A 103 -2.74 14.64 -11.67
N LYS A 104 -2.28 15.86 -11.48
CA LYS A 104 -1.02 16.36 -12.04
C LYS A 104 -0.08 16.77 -10.91
N GLN A 105 1.20 16.58 -11.14
CA GLN A 105 2.22 17.17 -10.28
C GLN A 105 2.26 18.68 -10.50
N LEU A 106 2.10 19.47 -9.43
CA LEU A 106 2.02 20.92 -9.48
C LEU A 106 3.30 21.61 -9.00
N PHE A 107 4.31 20.88 -8.60
CA PHE A 107 5.58 21.42 -8.10
C PHE A 107 6.76 20.87 -8.89
N ALA A 108 7.81 21.66 -8.97
CA ALA A 108 9.08 21.24 -9.55
C ALA A 108 9.86 20.38 -8.54
N GLN A 109 10.52 19.34 -9.05
CA GLN A 109 11.43 18.52 -8.26
C GLN A 109 12.83 18.58 -8.86
N VAL A 110 13.85 18.56 -7.99
CA VAL A 110 15.24 18.45 -8.43
C VAL A 110 15.53 16.98 -8.76
N THR A 111 16.34 16.76 -9.83
CA THR A 111 16.72 15.43 -10.26
C THR A 111 17.64 14.73 -9.24
N ASN A 112 18.52 15.48 -8.63
CA ASN A 112 19.45 15.01 -7.60
C ASN A 112 19.26 15.87 -6.33
N PRO A 113 18.38 15.48 -5.41
CA PRO A 113 18.22 16.19 -4.15
C PRO A 113 19.49 16.08 -3.32
N PRO A 114 19.87 17.13 -2.57
CA PRO A 114 21.08 17.15 -1.75
C PRO A 114 20.89 16.30 -0.49
N ILE A 115 21.04 14.98 -0.63
CA ILE A 115 20.95 14.00 0.45
C ILE A 115 22.32 13.38 0.64
N ASP A 116 22.82 13.30 1.88
CA ASP A 116 24.04 12.59 2.20
C ASP A 116 23.82 11.06 2.14
N ALA A 117 24.89 10.29 1.93
CA ALA A 117 24.83 8.85 1.72
C ALA A 117 24.24 8.08 2.91
N ILE A 118 24.34 8.59 4.13
CA ILE A 118 23.77 7.95 5.34
C ILE A 118 22.25 8.14 5.39
N ARG A 119 21.78 9.34 5.11
CA ARG A 119 20.36 9.66 5.09
C ARG A 119 19.64 9.06 3.88
N GLU A 120 20.36 8.86 2.78
CA GLU A 120 19.82 8.26 1.56
C GLU A 120 19.21 6.88 1.84
N GLU A 121 19.84 6.05 2.66
CA GLU A 121 19.35 4.73 3.04
C GLU A 121 17.95 4.78 3.66
N ILE A 122 17.69 5.78 4.50
CA ILE A 122 16.38 5.97 5.15
C ILE A 122 15.38 6.61 4.19
N VAL A 123 15.77 7.65 3.50
CA VAL A 123 14.88 8.45 2.64
C VAL A 123 14.41 7.67 1.41
N THR A 124 15.28 6.81 0.87
CA THR A 124 14.95 5.98 -0.31
C THR A 124 14.46 4.58 0.06
N SER A 125 14.30 4.28 1.34
CA SER A 125 13.79 2.98 1.78
C SER A 125 12.39 2.72 1.25
N THR A 126 12.18 1.54 0.67
CA THR A 126 10.86 1.04 0.24
C THR A 126 10.22 0.11 1.28
N THR A 127 10.87 -0.07 2.42
CA THR A 127 10.36 -0.93 3.50
C THR A 127 9.08 -0.34 4.09
N VAL A 128 8.06 -1.17 4.21
CA VAL A 128 6.75 -0.82 4.77
C VAL A 128 6.45 -1.73 5.95
N TYR A 129 5.86 -1.16 6.99
CA TYR A 129 5.35 -1.89 8.14
C TYR A 129 3.82 -1.87 8.11
N ILE A 130 3.20 -3.05 8.22
CA ILE A 130 1.74 -3.22 8.10
C ILE A 130 1.22 -3.84 9.39
N GLY A 131 0.17 -3.28 9.94
CA GLY A 131 -0.46 -3.76 11.17
C GLY A 131 -0.88 -2.62 12.08
N THR A 132 -1.24 -2.94 13.31
CA THR A 132 -1.64 -1.94 14.29
C THR A 132 -0.40 -1.34 14.94
N GLU A 133 -0.12 -0.08 14.67
CA GLU A 133 1.05 0.62 15.23
C GLU A 133 0.90 0.94 16.72
N GLY A 134 -0.33 0.90 17.24
CA GLY A 134 -0.61 1.27 18.63
C GLY A 134 -0.48 2.77 18.90
N ASN A 135 -0.33 3.14 20.16
CA ASN A 135 -0.11 4.54 20.52
C ASN A 135 1.38 4.91 20.32
N ILE A 136 1.66 5.78 19.36
CA ILE A 136 3.04 6.23 19.04
C ILE A 136 3.69 7.07 20.16
N LEU A 137 2.89 7.56 21.11
CA LEU A 137 3.38 8.32 22.26
C LEU A 137 3.81 7.41 23.44
N GLU A 138 3.54 6.12 23.35
CA GLU A 138 3.86 5.12 24.35
C GLU A 138 4.82 4.07 23.79
N GLU A 139 5.97 3.91 24.43
CA GLU A 139 6.94 2.88 24.07
C GLU A 139 6.54 1.54 24.71
N THR A 140 5.89 0.66 23.91
CA THR A 140 5.46 -0.66 24.38
C THR A 140 5.83 -1.77 23.38
N PRO A 141 6.00 -3.02 23.85
CA PRO A 141 6.26 -4.16 22.94
C PRO A 141 5.17 -4.34 21.87
N LYS A 142 3.93 -3.90 22.15
CA LYS A 142 2.80 -3.99 21.21
C LYS A 142 3.02 -3.19 19.93
N ASN A 143 3.75 -2.07 20.02
CA ASN A 143 4.07 -1.23 18.86
C ASN A 143 4.98 -1.96 17.85
N CYS A 144 5.65 -3.03 18.27
CA CYS A 144 6.51 -3.85 17.41
C CYS A 144 5.75 -4.99 16.72
N ASN A 145 4.45 -5.19 17.02
CA ASN A 145 3.64 -6.24 16.40
C ASN A 145 3.16 -5.82 15.00
N VAL A 146 4.10 -5.73 14.09
CA VAL A 146 3.87 -5.30 12.71
C VAL A 146 4.52 -6.27 11.72
N LEU A 147 3.96 -6.35 10.52
CA LEU A 147 4.48 -7.12 9.41
C LEU A 147 5.45 -6.24 8.61
N LYS A 148 6.73 -6.61 8.59
CA LYS A 148 7.74 -5.95 7.78
C LYS A 148 7.72 -6.48 6.36
N VAL A 149 7.56 -5.58 5.41
CA VAL A 149 7.54 -5.84 3.97
C VAL A 149 8.62 -4.98 3.31
N ASN A 150 9.55 -5.59 2.60
CA ASN A 150 10.69 -4.88 2.03
C ASN A 150 10.34 -4.01 0.83
N ASN A 151 9.21 -4.28 0.18
CA ASN A 151 8.77 -3.54 -0.99
C ASN A 151 7.23 -3.47 -1.01
N PRO A 152 6.61 -2.30 -1.22
CA PRO A 152 5.15 -2.17 -1.27
C PRO A 152 4.52 -2.86 -2.50
N ILE A 153 5.32 -3.18 -3.53
CA ILE A 153 4.87 -3.96 -4.68
C ILE A 153 5.02 -5.45 -4.35
N LEU A 154 3.88 -6.11 -4.18
CA LEU A 154 3.81 -7.50 -3.77
C LEU A 154 3.63 -8.43 -4.97
N THR A 155 4.27 -9.59 -4.93
CA THR A 155 3.92 -10.68 -5.82
C THR A 155 2.58 -11.31 -5.43
N ASN A 156 1.96 -12.04 -6.34
CA ASN A 156 0.74 -12.79 -6.01
C ASN A 156 0.97 -13.79 -4.87
N THR A 157 2.17 -14.37 -4.78
CA THR A 157 2.55 -15.28 -3.69
C THR A 157 2.64 -14.54 -2.36
N ASP A 158 3.23 -13.35 -2.34
CA ASP A 158 3.32 -12.53 -1.13
C ASP A 158 1.94 -12.09 -0.64
N LEU A 159 1.07 -11.70 -1.56
CA LEU A 159 -0.32 -11.39 -1.22
C LEU A 159 -1.07 -12.61 -0.65
N LEU A 160 -0.82 -13.82 -1.19
CA LEU A 160 -1.39 -15.05 -0.63
C LEU A 160 -0.86 -15.36 0.77
N LYS A 161 0.41 -15.10 1.05
CA LYS A 161 0.97 -15.23 2.40
C LYS A 161 0.23 -14.33 3.39
N ILE A 162 0.07 -13.05 3.06
CA ILE A 162 -0.64 -12.08 3.91
C ILE A 162 -2.10 -12.52 4.10
N LYS A 163 -2.80 -12.83 3.02
CA LYS A 163 -4.20 -13.23 3.05
C LYS A 163 -4.49 -14.46 3.92
N ASN A 164 -3.55 -15.40 3.98
CA ASN A 164 -3.69 -16.66 4.72
C ASN A 164 -2.83 -16.71 5.99
N MET A 165 -2.31 -15.61 6.41
CA MET A 165 -1.44 -15.49 7.58
C MET A 165 -2.17 -15.95 8.84
N LYS A 166 -1.48 -16.84 9.60
CA LYS A 166 -1.93 -17.33 10.90
C LYS A 166 -0.87 -17.02 11.95
N VAL A 167 -0.61 -15.76 12.14
CA VAL A 167 0.34 -15.24 13.12
C VAL A 167 -0.47 -14.48 14.17
N ASP A 168 -0.16 -14.71 15.43
CA ASP A 168 -0.86 -14.05 16.53
C ASP A 168 -0.69 -12.53 16.43
N GLY A 169 -1.77 -11.83 16.73
CA GLY A 169 -1.83 -10.37 16.60
C GLY A 169 -2.23 -9.85 15.23
N PHE A 170 -2.34 -10.73 14.21
CA PHE A 170 -2.81 -10.32 12.88
C PHE A 170 -4.14 -10.99 12.52
N LYS A 171 -5.09 -10.18 12.12
CA LYS A 171 -6.36 -10.62 11.56
C LYS A 171 -6.60 -9.92 10.22
N VAL A 172 -6.61 -10.70 9.15
CA VAL A 172 -6.67 -10.20 7.77
C VAL A 172 -8.04 -10.48 7.18
N GLU A 173 -8.63 -9.48 6.54
CA GLU A 173 -9.88 -9.63 5.78
C GLU A 173 -9.72 -9.05 4.37
N VAL A 174 -10.35 -9.73 3.40
CA VAL A 174 -10.41 -9.28 2.00
C VAL A 174 -11.77 -8.67 1.75
N VAL A 175 -11.79 -7.38 1.47
CA VAL A 175 -13.01 -6.63 1.16
C VAL A 175 -13.07 -6.38 -0.35
N PRO A 176 -14.10 -6.90 -1.05
CA PRO A 176 -14.25 -6.66 -2.47
C PRO A 176 -14.68 -5.22 -2.74
N ILE A 177 -13.95 -4.54 -3.63
CA ILE A 177 -14.29 -3.20 -4.13
C ILE A 177 -14.94 -3.26 -5.51
N VAL A 178 -15.68 -4.33 -5.80
CA VAL A 178 -16.48 -4.46 -7.01
C VAL A 178 -17.96 -4.32 -6.70
N TYR A 179 -18.72 -3.74 -7.62
CA TYR A 179 -20.14 -3.52 -7.46
C TYR A 179 -20.91 -3.75 -8.76
N TYR A 180 -22.20 -4.00 -8.67
CA TYR A 180 -23.04 -4.24 -9.84
C TYR A 180 -23.22 -2.97 -10.67
N LYS A 181 -23.02 -3.06 -11.99
CA LYS A 181 -22.99 -1.93 -12.93
C LYS A 181 -24.23 -1.02 -12.91
N ASN A 182 -25.38 -1.53 -12.43
CA ASN A 182 -26.61 -0.75 -12.30
C ASN A 182 -26.75 -0.07 -10.93
N THR A 183 -25.79 -0.25 -10.04
CA THR A 183 -25.71 0.46 -8.76
C THR A 183 -24.90 1.74 -8.96
N SER A 184 -25.25 2.82 -8.28
CA SER A 184 -24.42 4.03 -8.34
C SER A 184 -23.12 3.85 -7.54
N LEU A 185 -22.09 4.60 -7.92
CA LEU A 185 -20.78 4.56 -7.25
C LEU A 185 -20.91 4.98 -5.77
N GLU A 186 -21.73 5.99 -5.49
CA GLU A 186 -21.96 6.48 -4.12
C GLU A 186 -22.49 5.36 -3.23
N ARG A 187 -23.51 4.63 -3.68
CA ARG A 187 -24.05 3.48 -2.91
C ARG A 187 -23.02 2.35 -2.74
N ALA A 188 -22.15 2.17 -3.72
CA ALA A 188 -21.08 1.18 -3.62
C ALA A 188 -20.05 1.58 -2.55
N ILE A 189 -19.72 2.86 -2.44
CA ILE A 189 -18.85 3.42 -1.42
C ILE A 189 -19.52 3.33 -0.03
N ASP A 190 -20.80 3.70 0.10
CA ASP A 190 -21.54 3.57 1.36
C ASP A 190 -21.53 2.12 1.87
N ARG A 191 -21.72 1.14 0.97
CA ARG A 191 -21.60 -0.28 1.32
C ARG A 191 -20.18 -0.64 1.77
N LEU A 192 -19.16 -0.11 1.10
CA LEU A 192 -17.76 -0.35 1.47
C LEU A 192 -17.47 0.13 2.88
N PHE A 193 -17.98 1.30 3.28
CA PHE A 193 -17.85 1.80 4.64
C PHE A 193 -18.47 0.86 5.67
N VAL A 194 -19.67 0.38 5.42
CA VAL A 194 -20.34 -0.55 6.33
C VAL A 194 -19.57 -1.87 6.48
N GLU A 195 -19.02 -2.41 5.38
CA GLU A 195 -18.23 -3.63 5.40
C GLU A 195 -16.92 -3.46 6.18
N VAL A 196 -16.23 -2.34 5.97
CA VAL A 196 -14.97 -2.02 6.67
C VAL A 196 -15.20 -1.74 8.15
N ASP A 197 -16.23 -0.99 8.51
CA ASP A 197 -16.60 -0.74 9.92
C ASP A 197 -16.92 -2.04 10.66
N ARG A 198 -17.64 -2.97 10.02
CA ARG A 198 -17.85 -4.30 10.58
C ARG A 198 -16.55 -5.05 10.78
N ALA A 199 -15.67 -5.08 9.77
CA ALA A 199 -14.36 -5.74 9.87
C ALA A 199 -13.52 -5.15 11.01
N TYR A 200 -13.51 -3.83 11.16
CA TYR A 200 -12.83 -3.15 12.26
C TYR A 200 -13.37 -3.56 13.63
N ARG A 201 -14.71 -3.57 13.81
CA ARG A 201 -15.36 -4.03 15.07
C ARG A 201 -15.07 -5.49 15.37
N ASP A 202 -14.89 -6.30 14.34
CA ASP A 202 -14.51 -7.71 14.47
C ASP A 202 -13.02 -7.88 14.80
N GLY A 203 -12.25 -6.78 14.94
CA GLY A 203 -10.83 -6.78 15.30
C GLY A 203 -9.88 -7.08 14.14
N VAL A 204 -10.32 -6.86 12.91
CA VAL A 204 -9.46 -6.94 11.72
C VAL A 204 -8.49 -5.76 11.75
N ASN A 205 -7.20 -6.04 11.55
CA ASN A 205 -6.15 -5.01 11.55
C ASN A 205 -5.37 -4.95 10.22
N ILE A 206 -5.67 -5.83 9.29
CA ILE A 206 -5.18 -5.74 7.91
C ILE A 206 -6.36 -5.94 6.95
N LEU A 207 -6.67 -4.91 6.17
CA LEU A 207 -7.68 -4.95 5.13
C LEU A 207 -7.02 -5.05 3.76
N ILE A 208 -7.51 -5.98 2.94
CA ILE A 208 -7.10 -6.12 1.55
C ILE A 208 -8.27 -5.71 0.68
N LEU A 209 -8.21 -4.53 0.10
CA LEU A 209 -9.19 -4.08 -0.89
C LEU A 209 -8.92 -4.78 -2.22
N SER A 210 -9.93 -5.51 -2.72
CA SER A 210 -9.75 -6.34 -3.92
C SER A 210 -10.72 -5.94 -5.03
N ASP A 211 -10.17 -5.59 -6.17
CA ASP A 211 -10.91 -5.37 -7.43
C ASP A 211 -11.07 -6.65 -8.26
N ARG A 212 -10.64 -7.79 -7.72
CA ARG A 212 -10.83 -9.09 -8.38
C ARG A 212 -12.31 -9.45 -8.42
N GLY A 213 -12.75 -10.01 -9.54
CA GLY A 213 -14.16 -10.32 -9.79
C GLY A 213 -14.84 -9.35 -10.74
N VAL A 214 -14.07 -8.49 -11.42
CA VAL A 214 -14.56 -7.67 -12.52
C VAL A 214 -15.01 -8.56 -13.67
N ASP A 215 -16.25 -8.37 -14.11
CA ASP A 215 -16.88 -9.09 -15.21
C ASP A 215 -17.83 -8.16 -15.99
N GLU A 216 -18.71 -8.73 -16.81
CA GLU A 216 -19.69 -7.98 -17.60
C GLU A 216 -20.73 -7.22 -16.76
N ASN A 217 -20.95 -7.64 -15.52
CA ASN A 217 -21.94 -7.10 -14.59
C ASN A 217 -21.34 -6.37 -13.40
N HIS A 218 -20.08 -6.65 -13.09
CA HIS A 218 -19.39 -6.08 -11.94
C HIS A 218 -18.26 -5.16 -12.39
N VAL A 219 -18.29 -3.94 -11.90
CA VAL A 219 -17.30 -2.90 -12.16
C VAL A 219 -16.54 -2.57 -10.87
N PRO A 220 -15.25 -2.20 -10.95
CA PRO A 220 -14.47 -1.87 -9.77
C PRO A 220 -14.74 -0.42 -9.31
N ILE A 221 -14.77 -0.20 -8.01
CA ILE A 221 -14.54 1.12 -7.45
C ILE A 221 -13.06 1.45 -7.75
N PRO A 222 -12.72 2.65 -8.28
CA PRO A 222 -11.33 3.03 -8.46
C PRO A 222 -10.55 2.87 -7.14
N SER A 223 -9.48 2.09 -7.14
CA SER A 223 -8.75 1.74 -5.92
C SER A 223 -8.24 2.96 -5.15
N LEU A 224 -7.76 3.98 -5.87
CA LEU A 224 -7.36 5.26 -5.28
C LEU A 224 -8.50 5.93 -4.53
N LEU A 225 -9.71 5.92 -5.09
CA LEU A 225 -10.91 6.47 -4.45
C LEU A 225 -11.30 5.66 -3.22
N ALA A 226 -11.32 4.33 -3.32
CA ALA A 226 -11.66 3.44 -2.21
C ALA A 226 -10.73 3.65 -1.01
N VAL A 227 -9.42 3.69 -1.23
CA VAL A 227 -8.43 3.93 -0.17
C VAL A 227 -8.59 5.32 0.42
N SER A 228 -8.71 6.36 -0.41
CA SER A 228 -8.85 7.74 0.06
C SER A 228 -10.10 7.95 0.91
N CYS A 229 -11.23 7.38 0.48
CA CYS A 229 -12.49 7.47 1.23
C CYS A 229 -12.38 6.78 2.60
N LEU A 230 -11.79 5.60 2.67
CA LEU A 230 -11.64 4.87 3.93
C LEU A 230 -10.71 5.58 4.90
N LEU A 231 -9.57 6.11 4.44
CA LEU A 231 -8.64 6.88 5.28
C LEU A 231 -9.32 8.13 5.85
N TYR A 232 -10.05 8.88 5.01
CA TYR A 232 -10.74 10.08 5.47
C TYR A 232 -11.81 9.80 6.53
N THR A 233 -12.54 8.68 6.41
CA THR A 233 -13.59 8.31 7.37
C THR A 233 -12.99 7.84 8.69
N SER A 234 -11.92 7.05 8.66
CA SER A 234 -11.25 6.58 9.89
C SER A 234 -10.64 7.74 10.70
N ASP A 235 -10.09 8.76 10.03
CA ASP A 235 -9.58 9.96 10.68
C ASP A 235 -10.70 10.81 11.31
N ALA A 236 -11.88 10.86 10.70
CA ALA A 236 -13.02 11.64 11.21
C ALA A 236 -13.68 10.99 12.44
N GLU A 237 -13.61 9.67 12.60
CA GLU A 237 -14.15 8.96 13.77
C GLU A 237 -13.18 8.95 14.97
N SER A 238 -11.90 9.29 14.76
CA SER A 238 -10.88 9.37 15.83
C SER A 238 -10.86 10.70 16.57
N HIS A 239 -11.74 11.64 16.21
CA HIS A 239 -11.99 12.93 16.85
C HIS A 239 -13.41 12.98 17.43
#